data_4d6564a3ab0aa58833622d58b6d929de
#
_entry.id   4d6564a3ab0aa58833622d58b6d929de
#
_cell.length_a   1.000
_cell.length_b   1.000
_cell.length_c   1.000
_cell.angle_alpha   90.00
_cell.angle_beta   90.00
_cell.angle_gamma   90.00
#
_symmetry.space_group_name_H-M   'P 1'
#
loop_
_entity.id
_entity.type
_entity.pdbx_description
1 polymer ?
#
loop_
_entity_poly.entity_id
_entity_poly.type
_entity_poly.pdbx_seq_one_letter_code
_entity_poly.pdbx_strand_id
1 'polypeptide(L)'
;IMRHIITSCLIAVCAMTANAQQTPVYLDETQPIEQRIDDALSRMTLQEKIRVMHAQSKFSSAGIPRLGFPDFWTDDGPHGVRPDVLWDEWEQAGQTNDSCVAFPALTCLAATWNPDLASLYGKSLGEEALYRGKDMILGPGVNIYRTPLGGRNFEYMGEDPYLAATMVVPYIQGLQSNGVSACV
;
A
#
# COMPACT_ATOMS: atom_id res chain seq x y z
N ILE A 1 -25.07 -41.41 -44.57
CA ILE A 1 -23.71 -40.78 -44.54
C ILE A 1 -23.83 -39.37 -43.91
N MET A 2 -24.81 -38.54 -44.30
CA MET A 2 -24.94 -37.16 -43.80
C MET A 2 -25.30 -37.06 -42.30
N ARG A 3 -26.06 -38.01 -41.73
CA ARG A 3 -26.42 -38.03 -40.29
C ARG A 3 -25.25 -38.32 -39.35
N HIS A 4 -24.26 -39.11 -39.77
CA HIS A 4 -23.08 -39.43 -38.93
C HIS A 4 -22.06 -38.32 -38.92
N ILE A 5 -21.99 -37.47 -39.96
CA ILE A 5 -21.09 -36.31 -40.02
C ILE A 5 -21.54 -35.22 -39.04
N ILE A 6 -22.86 -35.00 -38.91
CA ILE A 6 -23.42 -33.98 -37.98
C ILE A 6 -23.18 -34.41 -36.54
N THR A 7 -23.32 -35.67 -36.20
CA THR A 7 -23.09 -36.17 -34.82
C THR A 7 -21.60 -36.09 -34.42
N SER A 8 -20.69 -36.36 -35.33
CA SER A 8 -19.26 -36.24 -35.07
C SER A 8 -18.79 -34.79 -34.91
N CYS A 9 -19.37 -33.83 -35.64
CA CYS A 9 -19.06 -32.40 -35.46
C CYS A 9 -19.60 -31.85 -34.14
N LEU A 10 -20.74 -32.30 -33.65
CA LEU A 10 -21.27 -31.86 -32.35
C LEU A 10 -20.40 -32.36 -31.17
N ILE A 11 -19.86 -33.55 -31.24
CA ILE A 11 -18.98 -34.10 -30.19
C ILE A 11 -17.63 -33.38 -30.20
N ALA A 12 -17.10 -32.98 -31.34
CA ALA A 12 -15.85 -32.25 -31.46
C ALA A 12 -15.95 -30.79 -30.89
N VAL A 13 -17.14 -30.14 -31.02
CA VAL A 13 -17.37 -28.81 -30.50
C VAL A 13 -17.54 -28.83 -28.98
N CYS A 14 -18.13 -29.87 -28.38
CA CYS A 14 -18.24 -30.01 -26.92
C CYS A 14 -16.91 -30.33 -26.22
N ALA A 15 -15.89 -30.84 -26.91
CA ALA A 15 -14.59 -31.12 -26.31
C ALA A 15 -13.66 -29.89 -26.22
N MET A 16 -14.04 -28.75 -26.81
CA MET A 16 -13.22 -27.52 -26.77
C MET A 16 -13.57 -26.54 -25.64
N THR A 17 -14.52 -26.87 -24.78
CA THR A 17 -15.04 -25.89 -23.77
C THR A 17 -14.80 -26.24 -22.31
N ALA A 18 -13.79 -27.01 -21.98
CA ALA A 18 -13.50 -27.36 -20.59
C ALA A 18 -12.02 -27.26 -20.20
N ASN A 19 -11.34 -26.20 -20.62
CA ASN A 19 -10.25 -25.68 -19.82
C ASN A 19 -10.79 -24.49 -19.04
N ALA A 20 -11.53 -24.77 -18.00
CA ALA A 20 -11.74 -23.81 -16.92
C ALA A 20 -10.34 -23.52 -16.36
N GLN A 21 -9.75 -22.41 -16.81
CA GLN A 21 -8.44 -21.97 -16.36
C GLN A 21 -8.57 -21.77 -14.86
N GLN A 22 -8.05 -22.72 -14.09
CA GLN A 22 -8.08 -22.64 -12.63
C GLN A 22 -7.48 -21.30 -12.21
N THR A 23 -8.24 -20.52 -11.46
CA THR A 23 -7.75 -19.25 -10.90
C THR A 23 -6.43 -19.53 -10.18
N PRO A 24 -5.35 -18.83 -10.53
CA PRO A 24 -4.07 -19.00 -9.83
C PRO A 24 -4.23 -18.85 -8.33
N VAL A 25 -3.48 -19.63 -7.54
CA VAL A 25 -3.59 -19.63 -6.08
C VAL A 25 -3.35 -18.24 -5.49
N TYR A 26 -2.42 -17.47 -6.06
CA TYR A 26 -2.14 -16.11 -5.59
C TYR A 26 -3.31 -15.13 -5.73
N LEU A 27 -4.25 -15.39 -6.64
CA LEU A 27 -5.47 -14.60 -6.84
C LEU A 27 -6.67 -15.10 -6.02
N ASP A 28 -6.57 -16.26 -5.41
CA ASP A 28 -7.63 -16.85 -4.60
C ASP A 28 -7.51 -16.37 -3.14
N GLU A 29 -8.34 -15.41 -2.75
CA GLU A 29 -8.34 -14.82 -1.41
C GLU A 29 -8.75 -15.80 -0.30
N THR A 30 -9.33 -16.94 -0.64
CA THR A 30 -9.69 -17.98 0.33
C THR A 30 -8.50 -18.85 0.75
N GLN A 31 -7.39 -18.79 0.01
CA GLN A 31 -6.18 -19.53 0.33
C GLN A 31 -5.34 -18.82 1.41
N PRO A 32 -4.60 -19.60 2.21
CA PRO A 32 -3.66 -19.03 3.17
C PRO A 32 -2.65 -18.10 2.50
N ILE A 33 -2.33 -16.97 3.15
CA ILE A 33 -1.47 -15.94 2.58
C ILE A 33 -0.10 -16.47 2.15
N GLU A 34 0.51 -17.37 2.92
CA GLU A 34 1.81 -17.96 2.59
C GLU A 34 1.75 -18.76 1.27
N GLN A 35 0.69 -19.53 1.05
CA GLN A 35 0.51 -20.28 -0.20
C GLN A 35 0.33 -19.34 -1.40
N ARG A 36 -0.38 -18.23 -1.20
CA ARG A 36 -0.54 -17.20 -2.22
C ARG A 36 0.78 -16.52 -2.57
N ILE A 37 1.60 -16.22 -1.56
CA ILE A 37 2.95 -15.65 -1.73
C ILE A 37 3.85 -16.63 -2.50
N ASP A 38 3.90 -17.89 -2.09
CA ASP A 38 4.72 -18.92 -2.73
C ASP A 38 4.33 -19.12 -4.20
N ASP A 39 3.03 -19.19 -4.50
CA ASP A 39 2.55 -19.30 -5.88
C ASP A 39 2.94 -18.07 -6.72
N ALA A 40 2.75 -16.86 -6.19
CA ALA A 40 3.17 -15.63 -6.86
C ALA A 40 4.67 -15.64 -7.14
N LEU A 41 5.50 -15.92 -6.12
CA LEU A 41 6.96 -15.95 -6.24
C LEU A 41 7.44 -17.01 -7.23
N SER A 42 6.77 -18.17 -7.30
CA SER A 42 7.12 -19.23 -8.26
C SER A 42 6.92 -18.81 -9.71
N ARG A 43 5.99 -17.90 -9.95
CA ARG A 43 5.65 -17.38 -11.29
C ARG A 43 6.50 -16.19 -11.70
N MET A 44 7.15 -15.51 -10.77
CA MET A 44 8.02 -14.36 -11.05
C MET A 44 9.34 -14.77 -11.66
N THR A 45 9.77 -14.05 -12.69
CA THR A 45 11.13 -14.12 -13.21
C THR A 45 12.11 -13.46 -12.22
N LEU A 46 13.40 -13.75 -12.37
CA LEU A 46 14.44 -13.11 -11.56
C LEU A 46 14.42 -11.58 -11.71
N GLN A 47 14.24 -11.07 -12.92
CA GLN A 47 14.14 -9.64 -13.19
C GLN A 47 12.94 -9.00 -12.50
N GLU A 48 11.78 -9.64 -12.50
CA GLU A 48 10.60 -9.15 -11.78
C GLU A 48 10.85 -9.12 -10.28
N LYS A 49 11.46 -10.16 -9.71
CA LYS A 49 11.84 -10.20 -8.30
C LYS A 49 12.79 -9.07 -7.91
N ILE A 50 13.80 -8.80 -8.76
CA ILE A 50 14.74 -7.70 -8.55
C ILE A 50 14.02 -6.35 -8.61
N ARG A 51 13.14 -6.16 -9.62
CA ARG A 51 12.43 -4.88 -9.81
C ARG A 51 11.54 -4.49 -8.65
N VAL A 52 10.84 -5.43 -8.02
CA VAL A 52 9.99 -5.13 -6.86
C VAL A 52 10.79 -4.83 -5.58
N MET A 53 12.09 -5.14 -5.56
CA MET A 53 12.98 -4.94 -4.40
C MET A 53 13.59 -3.53 -4.33
N HIS A 54 13.38 -2.68 -5.33
CA HIS A 54 13.93 -1.32 -5.35
C HIS A 54 12.92 -0.33 -5.92
N ALA A 55 13.10 0.95 -5.57
CA ALA A 55 12.30 2.02 -6.11
C ALA A 55 12.54 2.17 -7.62
N GLN A 56 11.46 2.43 -8.37
CA GLN A 56 11.51 2.83 -9.78
C GLN A 56 11.36 4.34 -9.96
N SER A 57 10.82 5.03 -8.96
CA SER A 57 10.69 6.48 -8.90
C SER A 57 10.95 6.98 -7.49
N LYS A 58 10.74 8.26 -7.22
CA LYS A 58 10.87 8.83 -5.85
C LYS A 58 9.98 8.11 -4.83
N PHE A 59 8.77 7.72 -5.24
CA PHE A 59 7.76 7.17 -4.34
C PHE A 59 7.07 5.91 -4.88
N SER A 60 7.69 5.14 -5.78
CA SER A 60 7.08 3.90 -6.23
C SER A 60 8.06 2.76 -6.44
N SER A 61 7.56 1.54 -6.23
CA SER A 61 8.19 0.30 -6.64
C SER A 61 7.41 -0.31 -7.81
N ALA A 62 8.12 -0.98 -8.72
CA ALA A 62 7.50 -1.55 -9.90
C ALA A 62 6.58 -2.71 -9.54
N GLY A 63 5.40 -2.73 -10.14
CA GLY A 63 4.51 -3.88 -10.16
C GLY A 63 4.96 -4.96 -11.14
N ILE A 64 4.09 -5.96 -11.32
CA ILE A 64 4.27 -7.06 -12.26
C ILE A 64 3.01 -7.19 -13.11
N PRO A 65 2.85 -6.35 -14.14
CA PRO A 65 1.61 -6.31 -14.93
C PRO A 65 1.20 -7.66 -15.50
N ARG A 66 2.16 -8.51 -15.87
CA ARG A 66 1.92 -9.87 -16.39
C ARG A 66 1.18 -10.77 -15.36
N LEU A 67 1.35 -10.51 -14.07
CA LEU A 67 0.69 -11.21 -12.99
C LEU A 67 -0.48 -10.40 -12.38
N GLY A 68 -0.76 -9.22 -12.91
CA GLY A 68 -1.82 -8.35 -12.40
C GLY A 68 -1.45 -7.54 -11.16
N PHE A 69 -0.18 -7.51 -10.78
CA PHE A 69 0.27 -6.64 -9.68
C PHE A 69 0.52 -5.22 -10.21
N PRO A 70 -0.19 -4.21 -9.70
CA PRO A 70 0.07 -2.81 -10.03
C PRO A 70 1.40 -2.33 -9.45
N ASP A 71 1.85 -1.15 -9.86
CA ASP A 71 2.92 -0.44 -9.16
C ASP A 71 2.48 -0.13 -7.73
N PHE A 72 3.43 -0.18 -6.80
CA PHE A 72 3.19 0.10 -5.39
C PHE A 72 3.64 1.53 -5.07
N TRP A 73 2.71 2.38 -4.67
CA TRP A 73 2.94 3.79 -4.43
C TRP A 73 3.05 4.10 -2.95
N THR A 74 4.16 4.70 -2.57
CA THR A 74 4.36 5.27 -1.23
C THR A 74 4.19 6.77 -1.26
N ASP A 75 4.03 7.37 -0.10
CA ASP A 75 4.11 8.83 0.02
C ASP A 75 4.64 9.24 1.38
N ASP A 76 5.27 10.41 1.44
CA ASP A 76 5.59 11.05 2.70
C ASP A 76 4.30 11.48 3.38
N GLY A 77 4.30 11.36 4.63
CA GLY A 77 3.84 12.24 5.58
C GLY A 77 3.13 11.66 6.76
N PRO A 78 3.81 11.62 7.91
CA PRO A 78 3.17 11.37 9.20
C PRO A 78 2.16 12.46 9.59
N HIS A 79 2.21 13.65 8.95
CA HIS A 79 1.35 14.82 9.20
C HIS A 79 0.48 15.23 8.01
N GLY A 80 0.25 14.35 7.09
CA GLY A 80 -0.53 14.59 5.89
C GLY A 80 0.15 14.03 4.65
N VAL A 81 -0.65 13.70 3.63
CA VAL A 81 -0.14 13.24 2.34
C VAL A 81 0.47 14.45 1.62
N ARG A 82 1.70 14.33 1.15
CA ARG A 82 2.32 15.41 0.40
C ARG A 82 1.79 15.50 -1.04
N PRO A 83 1.91 16.66 -1.71
CA PRO A 83 1.70 16.76 -3.15
C PRO A 83 2.65 15.86 -3.95
N ASP A 84 2.16 15.30 -5.06
CA ASP A 84 2.97 14.47 -5.94
C ASP A 84 4.20 15.22 -6.45
N VAL A 85 5.31 14.51 -6.55
CA VAL A 85 6.55 15.01 -7.15
C VAL A 85 6.78 14.38 -8.52
N LEU A 86 7.69 14.96 -9.30
CA LEU A 86 8.13 14.41 -10.56
C LEU A 86 8.79 13.04 -10.35
N TRP A 87 8.81 12.24 -11.40
CA TRP A 87 9.27 10.83 -11.34
C TRP A 87 10.66 10.67 -10.71
N ASP A 88 11.61 11.48 -11.14
CA ASP A 88 13.01 11.40 -10.68
C ASP A 88 13.50 12.65 -9.93
N GLU A 89 12.63 13.62 -9.69
CA GLU A 89 13.00 14.89 -9.08
C GLU A 89 12.08 15.25 -7.91
N TRP A 90 12.53 16.16 -7.05
CA TRP A 90 11.77 16.59 -5.87
C TRP A 90 10.83 17.78 -6.14
N GLU A 91 10.77 18.24 -7.37
CA GLU A 91 9.83 19.28 -7.79
C GLU A 91 8.40 18.73 -7.79
N GLN A 92 7.44 19.56 -7.40
CA GLN A 92 6.03 19.17 -7.42
C GLN A 92 5.56 18.93 -8.87
N ALA A 93 4.74 17.89 -9.05
CA ALA A 93 4.21 17.54 -10.36
C ALA A 93 3.22 18.59 -10.91
N GLY A 94 2.69 19.47 -10.05
CA GLY A 94 1.82 20.58 -10.45
C GLY A 94 0.44 20.13 -10.92
N GLN A 95 -0.08 19.04 -10.36
CA GLN A 95 -1.42 18.56 -10.69
C GLN A 95 -2.51 19.51 -10.17
N THR A 96 -3.64 19.57 -10.84
CA THR A 96 -4.71 20.54 -10.52
C THR A 96 -5.41 20.31 -9.18
N ASN A 97 -5.30 19.12 -8.61
CA ASN A 97 -5.90 18.73 -7.32
C ASN A 97 -4.84 18.44 -6.24
N ASP A 98 -3.70 19.13 -6.31
CA ASP A 98 -2.54 18.88 -5.44
C ASP A 98 -2.65 19.55 -4.06
N SER A 99 -3.83 20.05 -3.70
CA SER A 99 -4.10 20.53 -2.33
C SER A 99 -4.19 19.35 -1.39
N CYS A 100 -3.30 19.33 -0.40
CA CYS A 100 -3.24 18.31 0.64
C CYS A 100 -3.61 18.89 2.00
N VAL A 101 -4.20 18.06 2.86
CA VAL A 101 -4.52 18.48 4.23
C VAL A 101 -3.25 18.44 5.08
N ALA A 102 -2.94 19.59 5.71
CA ALA A 102 -1.92 19.63 6.74
C ALA A 102 -2.52 19.19 8.09
N PHE A 103 -2.18 18.00 8.50
CA PHE A 103 -2.57 17.47 9.81
C PHE A 103 -1.71 18.06 10.93
N PRO A 104 -2.20 18.08 12.19
CA PRO A 104 -1.41 18.46 13.34
C PRO A 104 -0.13 17.62 13.47
N ALA A 105 0.96 18.23 13.94
CA ALA A 105 2.21 17.50 14.21
C ALA A 105 1.98 16.35 15.19
N LEU A 106 2.74 15.26 15.08
CA LEU A 106 2.57 14.10 15.97
C LEU A 106 2.85 14.42 17.42
N THR A 107 3.72 15.38 17.70
CA THR A 107 3.91 15.92 19.06
C THR A 107 2.59 16.50 19.61
N CYS A 108 1.83 17.21 18.77
CA CYS A 108 0.53 17.76 19.16
C CYS A 108 -0.51 16.63 19.38
N LEU A 109 -0.52 15.64 18.49
CA LEU A 109 -1.39 14.46 18.65
C LEU A 109 -1.07 13.71 19.95
N ALA A 110 0.20 13.44 20.23
CA ALA A 110 0.64 12.75 21.44
C ALA A 110 0.29 13.53 22.72
N ALA A 111 0.39 14.86 22.69
CA ALA A 111 0.02 15.72 23.81
C ALA A 111 -1.47 15.64 24.20
N THR A 112 -2.32 15.08 23.36
CA THR A 112 -3.73 14.83 23.70
C THR A 112 -3.93 13.66 24.65
N TRP A 113 -2.99 12.72 24.73
CA TRP A 113 -3.09 11.47 25.50
C TRP A 113 -4.34 10.64 25.14
N ASN A 114 -4.85 10.81 23.92
CA ASN A 114 -6.10 10.23 23.49
C ASN A 114 -5.90 9.22 22.33
N PRO A 115 -5.91 7.89 22.60
CA PRO A 115 -5.77 6.87 21.59
C PRO A 115 -6.90 6.87 20.53
N ASP A 116 -8.13 7.25 20.90
CA ASP A 116 -9.25 7.33 19.96
C ASP A 116 -9.02 8.45 18.93
N LEU A 117 -8.42 9.55 19.38
CA LEU A 117 -8.03 10.64 18.48
C LEU A 117 -6.88 10.21 17.54
N ALA A 118 -5.94 9.39 18.05
CA ALA A 118 -4.89 8.83 17.20
C ALA A 118 -5.47 7.88 16.13
N SER A 119 -6.47 7.08 16.49
CA SER A 119 -7.18 6.23 15.53
C SER A 119 -7.91 7.06 14.47
N LEU A 120 -8.63 8.10 14.88
CA LEU A 120 -9.32 9.02 13.96
C LEU A 120 -8.34 9.73 13.03
N TYR A 121 -7.20 10.17 13.57
CA TYR A 121 -6.13 10.80 12.80
C TYR A 121 -5.61 9.87 11.71
N GLY A 122 -5.22 8.63 12.08
CA GLY A 122 -4.75 7.62 11.14
C GLY A 122 -5.80 7.28 10.08
N LYS A 123 -7.08 7.16 10.50
CA LYS A 123 -8.17 6.89 9.56
C LYS A 123 -8.34 8.02 8.55
N SER A 124 -8.36 9.27 8.98
CA SER A 124 -8.53 10.42 8.08
C SER A 124 -7.35 10.57 7.11
N LEU A 125 -6.14 10.32 7.60
CA LEU A 125 -4.95 10.30 6.74
C LEU A 125 -5.01 9.17 5.71
N GLY A 126 -5.46 7.98 6.12
CA GLY A 126 -5.62 6.84 5.23
C GLY A 126 -6.70 7.06 4.16
N GLU A 127 -7.79 7.75 4.50
CA GLU A 127 -8.83 8.13 3.52
C GLU A 127 -8.25 9.06 2.44
N GLU A 128 -7.44 10.05 2.82
CA GLU A 128 -6.79 10.94 1.85
C GLU A 128 -5.74 10.20 1.02
N ALA A 129 -4.93 9.35 1.64
CA ALA A 129 -3.92 8.54 0.94
C ALA A 129 -4.57 7.62 -0.10
N LEU A 130 -5.63 6.91 0.26
CA LEU A 130 -6.38 6.06 -0.66
C LEU A 130 -6.98 6.86 -1.82
N TYR A 131 -7.59 8.03 -1.53
CA TYR A 131 -8.14 8.93 -2.56
C TYR A 131 -7.07 9.38 -3.56
N ARG A 132 -5.82 9.53 -3.10
CA ARG A 132 -4.67 9.90 -3.93
C ARG A 132 -3.96 8.72 -4.59
N GLY A 133 -4.50 7.49 -4.44
CA GLY A 133 -3.92 6.29 -5.02
C GLY A 133 -2.59 5.88 -4.39
N LYS A 134 -2.42 6.11 -3.09
CA LYS A 134 -1.23 5.68 -2.34
C LYS A 134 -1.50 4.40 -1.58
N ASP A 135 -0.56 3.46 -1.67
CA ASP A 135 -0.65 2.15 -1.03
C ASP A 135 0.00 2.15 0.36
N MET A 136 0.92 3.08 0.62
CA MET A 136 1.65 3.19 1.88
C MET A 136 1.98 4.64 2.22
N ILE A 137 1.81 4.99 3.48
CA ILE A 137 2.32 6.24 4.05
C ILE A 137 3.61 5.97 4.82
N LEU A 138 4.63 6.80 4.59
CA LEU A 138 5.90 6.79 5.32
C LEU A 138 5.70 7.50 6.67
N GLY A 139 5.08 6.80 7.56
CA GLY A 139 4.66 7.26 8.89
C GLY A 139 3.88 6.16 9.63
N PRO A 140 3.64 6.37 10.94
CA PRO A 140 4.00 7.52 11.76
C PRO A 140 5.47 7.59 12.14
N GLY A 141 5.97 8.80 12.48
CA GLY A 141 7.27 8.99 13.08
C GLY A 141 7.24 8.60 14.58
N VAL A 142 8.09 7.66 14.98
CA VAL A 142 8.07 7.11 16.36
C VAL A 142 9.39 7.22 17.09
N ASN A 143 10.37 7.89 16.51
CA ASN A 143 11.67 8.07 17.16
C ASN A 143 11.50 8.81 18.49
N ILE A 144 12.15 8.30 19.53
CA ILE A 144 12.19 8.98 20.83
C ILE A 144 13.23 10.08 20.75
N TYR A 145 12.81 11.33 20.81
CA TYR A 145 13.75 12.43 20.81
C TYR A 145 14.33 12.69 22.22
N ARG A 146 15.64 12.86 22.26
CA ARG A 146 16.43 12.95 23.50
C ARG A 146 17.13 14.30 23.66
N THR A 147 17.09 15.12 22.63
CA THR A 147 17.73 16.42 22.58
C THR A 147 16.84 17.40 21.82
N PRO A 148 16.75 18.66 22.28
CA PRO A 148 16.01 19.69 21.55
C PRO A 148 16.67 20.10 20.23
N LEU A 149 17.91 19.68 19.98
CA LEU A 149 18.65 20.01 18.77
C LEU A 149 18.30 19.12 17.57
N GLY A 150 17.42 18.15 17.72
CA GLY A 150 16.95 17.30 16.62
C GLY A 150 16.08 18.10 15.64
N GLY A 151 16.51 18.20 14.38
CA GLY A 151 15.78 18.99 13.37
C GLY A 151 14.41 18.39 12.97
N ARG A 152 14.13 17.13 13.37
CA ARG A 152 12.90 16.40 13.07
C ARG A 152 12.06 16.07 14.32
N ASN A 153 12.33 16.70 15.46
CA ASN A 153 11.58 16.42 16.70
C ASN A 153 10.08 16.68 16.55
N PHE A 154 9.66 17.61 15.72
CA PHE A 154 8.25 17.95 15.48
C PHE A 154 7.43 16.80 14.88
N GLU A 155 8.07 15.88 14.17
CA GLU A 155 7.38 14.77 13.50
C GLU A 155 7.28 13.50 14.33
N TYR A 156 7.76 13.52 15.59
CA TYR A 156 7.71 12.38 16.50
C TYR A 156 6.73 12.63 17.65
N MET A 157 6.38 11.54 18.35
CA MET A 157 5.36 11.58 19.43
C MET A 157 5.90 12.04 20.78
N GLY A 158 7.20 12.21 20.94
CA GLY A 158 7.78 12.72 22.19
C GLY A 158 9.00 11.93 22.66
N GLU A 159 9.38 12.19 23.92
CA GLU A 159 10.49 11.56 24.61
C GLU A 159 10.06 10.34 25.46
N ASP A 160 8.76 10.15 25.69
CA ASP A 160 8.21 9.05 26.47
C ASP A 160 7.86 7.86 25.56
N PRO A 161 8.59 6.72 25.67
CA PRO A 161 8.33 5.55 24.86
C PRO A 161 6.98 4.89 25.15
N TYR A 162 6.46 5.00 26.36
CA TYR A 162 5.15 4.45 26.69
C TYR A 162 4.02 5.23 25.99
N LEU A 163 4.08 6.55 26.02
CA LEU A 163 3.13 7.40 25.32
C LEU A 163 3.19 7.14 23.80
N ALA A 164 4.40 7.12 23.24
CA ALA A 164 4.59 6.85 21.82
C ALA A 164 3.99 5.50 21.43
N ALA A 165 4.28 4.41 22.17
CA ALA A 165 3.74 3.08 21.93
C ALA A 165 2.20 3.05 22.04
N THR A 166 1.62 3.77 23.01
CA THR A 166 0.17 3.82 23.20
C THR A 166 -0.55 4.55 22.06
N MET A 167 0.07 5.57 21.51
CA MET A 167 -0.53 6.41 20.45
C MET A 167 -0.29 5.85 19.04
N VAL A 168 0.85 5.18 18.80
CA VAL A 168 1.21 4.69 17.47
C VAL A 168 0.32 3.56 16.98
N VAL A 169 -0.05 2.64 17.88
CA VAL A 169 -0.86 1.46 17.48
C VAL A 169 -2.22 1.87 16.93
N PRO A 170 -3.05 2.68 17.63
CA PRO A 170 -4.33 3.11 17.07
C PRO A 170 -4.19 3.99 15.82
N TYR A 171 -3.12 4.79 15.70
CA TYR A 171 -2.83 5.53 14.47
C TYR A 171 -2.65 4.56 13.29
N ILE A 172 -1.79 3.54 13.44
CA ILE A 172 -1.54 2.53 12.39
C ILE A 172 -2.82 1.77 12.05
N GLN A 173 -3.58 1.34 13.06
CA GLN A 173 -4.85 0.64 12.84
C GLN A 173 -5.87 1.50 12.10
N GLY A 174 -5.93 2.78 12.44
CA GLY A 174 -6.77 3.75 11.72
C GLY A 174 -6.36 3.88 10.25
N LEU A 175 -5.08 4.05 9.97
CA LEU A 175 -4.53 4.13 8.61
C LEU A 175 -4.86 2.86 7.81
N GLN A 176 -4.56 1.69 8.38
CA GLN A 176 -4.77 0.39 7.76
C GLN A 176 -6.24 0.04 7.55
N SER A 177 -7.17 0.64 8.30
CA SER A 177 -8.61 0.43 8.09
C SER A 177 -9.11 0.86 6.71
N ASN A 178 -8.32 1.64 5.98
CA ASN A 178 -8.56 2.06 4.60
C ASN A 178 -7.79 1.21 3.57
N GLY A 179 -7.10 0.16 3.99
CA GLY A 179 -6.25 -0.66 3.10
C GLY A 179 -4.90 -0.01 2.76
N VAL A 180 -4.55 1.10 3.39
CA VAL A 180 -3.25 1.80 3.23
C VAL A 180 -2.26 1.29 4.27
N SER A 181 -1.08 0.92 3.85
CA SER A 181 0.00 0.45 4.73
C SER A 181 0.67 1.60 5.48
N ALA A 182 1.20 1.30 6.67
CA ALA A 182 2.06 2.19 7.43
C ALA A 182 3.52 1.73 7.35
N CYS A 183 4.45 2.68 7.30
CA CYS A 183 5.90 2.43 7.38
C CYS A 183 6.48 3.26 8.52
N VAL A 184 6.84 2.62 9.63
CA VAL A 184 7.33 3.23 10.86
C VAL A 184 8.83 3.48 10.80
#